data_a2c2e47603895c4078de0ad0599abb43
#
_entry.id   a2c2e47603895c4078de0ad0599abb43
#
_cell.length_a   1.000
_cell.length_b   1.000
_cell.length_c   1.000
_cell.angle_alpha   90.00
_cell.angle_beta   90.00
_cell.angle_gamma   90.00
#
_symmetry.space_group_name_H-M   'P 1'
#
loop_
_entity.id
_entity.type
_entity.pdbx_description
1 polymer ?
#
loop_
_entity_poly.entity_id
_entity_poly.type
_entity_poly.pdbx_seq_one_letter_code
_entity_poly.pdbx_strand_id
1 'polypeptide(L)'
;MEKNLYGQLPIQVGYCNGHNRKLNALEYHRNSEINIAVTDMVLLIGKQQDIEADWTYDTSKVEAFLIPRGTVIEVYATTLHYAPCHVEDGGFRCVVILPKDTNTDMEPVTVIDPEDRLLFAKNKWLIGHAEGGLPENAWIGLKGENITI
;
A
#
# COMPACT_ATOMS: atom_id res chain seq x y z
N MET A 1 -3.77 -9.16 -19.22
CA MET A 1 -4.20 -8.45 -18.02
C MET A 1 -4.96 -7.17 -18.35
N GLU A 2 -4.39 -6.22 -19.10
CA GLU A 2 -5.05 -4.97 -19.46
C GLU A 2 -6.46 -5.15 -20.05
N LYS A 3 -6.61 -6.01 -21.06
CA LYS A 3 -7.88 -6.20 -21.77
C LYS A 3 -9.01 -6.78 -20.90
N ASN A 4 -8.70 -7.75 -20.08
CA ASN A 4 -9.70 -8.55 -19.38
C ASN A 4 -9.83 -8.14 -17.91
N LEU A 5 -8.71 -8.06 -17.18
CA LEU A 5 -8.70 -7.82 -15.75
C LEU A 5 -8.95 -6.34 -15.41
N TYR A 6 -8.35 -5.44 -16.19
CA TYR A 6 -8.51 -3.98 -16.02
C TYR A 6 -9.50 -3.34 -17.00
N GLY A 7 -10.30 -4.15 -17.72
CA GLY A 7 -11.36 -3.63 -18.58
C GLY A 7 -10.87 -2.64 -19.64
N GLN A 8 -9.66 -2.83 -20.18
CA GLN A 8 -8.96 -1.98 -21.16
C GLN A 8 -8.44 -0.64 -20.58
N LEU A 9 -8.44 -0.44 -19.27
CA LEU A 9 -7.70 0.66 -18.69
C LEU A 9 -6.19 0.43 -18.89
N PRO A 10 -5.42 1.46 -19.28
CA PRO A 10 -3.97 1.35 -19.38
C PRO A 10 -3.35 0.94 -18.04
N ILE A 11 -2.45 -0.03 -18.07
CA ILE A 11 -1.76 -0.54 -16.89
C ILE A 11 -0.26 -0.33 -16.96
N GLN A 12 0.38 -0.45 -15.81
CA GLN A 12 1.82 -0.62 -15.65
C GLN A 12 2.10 -1.93 -14.91
N VAL A 13 3.25 -2.49 -15.17
CA VAL A 13 3.79 -3.65 -14.45
C VAL A 13 5.06 -3.20 -13.75
N GLY A 14 5.04 -3.23 -12.43
CA GLY A 14 6.15 -2.84 -11.57
C GLY A 14 6.77 -4.04 -10.86
N TYR A 15 7.93 -3.82 -10.26
CA TYR A 15 8.62 -4.78 -9.44
C TYR A 15 8.99 -4.14 -8.10
N CYS A 16 8.29 -4.55 -7.05
CA CYS A 16 8.53 -4.11 -5.69
C CYS A 16 9.39 -5.15 -4.98
N ASN A 17 10.52 -4.73 -4.44
CA ASN A 17 11.44 -5.62 -3.74
C ASN A 17 12.21 -4.86 -2.65
N GLY A 18 12.68 -5.58 -1.64
CA GLY A 18 13.45 -4.96 -0.56
C GLY A 18 13.49 -5.80 0.70
N HIS A 19 13.99 -5.17 1.76
CA HIS A 19 14.02 -5.71 3.11
C HIS A 19 13.12 -4.83 3.98
N ASN A 20 12.01 -5.38 4.42
CA ASN A 20 11.06 -4.73 5.31
C ASN A 20 10.52 -5.77 6.29
N ARG A 21 10.36 -5.40 7.54
CA ARG A 21 9.73 -6.22 8.59
C ARG A 21 8.67 -5.45 9.37
N LYS A 22 8.42 -4.19 9.01
CA LYS A 22 7.50 -3.32 9.75
C LYS A 22 6.37 -2.83 8.88
N LEU A 23 5.28 -2.47 9.54
CA LEU A 23 4.11 -1.85 8.91
C LEU A 23 4.48 -0.54 8.21
N ASN A 24 5.09 0.39 8.93
CA ASN A 24 5.56 1.71 8.52
C ASN A 24 4.48 2.67 8.00
N ALA A 25 3.58 2.18 7.15
CA ALA A 25 2.50 2.95 6.56
C ALA A 25 1.35 2.04 6.12
N LEU A 26 0.22 2.65 5.80
CA LEU A 26 -0.87 2.06 5.02
C LEU A 26 -1.22 3.02 3.88
N GLU A 27 -1.44 2.48 2.69
CA GLU A 27 -1.83 3.22 1.51
C GLU A 27 -3.04 2.58 0.84
N TYR A 28 -3.72 3.34 0.00
CA TYR A 28 -4.76 2.85 -0.87
C TYR A 28 -4.78 3.60 -2.21
N HIS A 29 -5.40 2.98 -3.18
CA HIS A 29 -5.57 3.49 -4.54
C HIS A 29 -7.05 3.52 -4.90
N ARG A 30 -7.44 4.31 -5.89
CA ARG A 30 -8.83 4.31 -6.41
C ARG A 30 -9.16 3.08 -7.29
N ASN A 31 -8.20 2.18 -7.46
CA ASN A 31 -8.36 0.94 -8.23
C ASN A 31 -7.72 -0.21 -7.45
N SER A 32 -8.20 -1.43 -7.71
CA SER A 32 -7.50 -2.64 -7.25
C SER A 32 -6.12 -2.76 -7.89
N GLU A 33 -5.20 -3.41 -7.20
CA GLU A 33 -3.92 -3.84 -7.76
C GLU A 33 -3.77 -5.35 -7.71
N ILE A 34 -2.96 -5.89 -8.61
CA ILE A 34 -2.61 -7.31 -8.62
C ILE A 34 -1.19 -7.46 -8.12
N ASN A 35 -1.01 -8.29 -7.12
CA ASN A 35 0.29 -8.67 -6.59
C ASN A 35 0.60 -10.11 -6.92
N ILE A 36 1.82 -10.37 -7.40
CA ILE A 36 2.34 -11.72 -7.67
C ILE A 36 3.56 -11.93 -6.80
N ALA A 37 3.46 -12.80 -5.81
CA ALA A 37 4.56 -13.10 -4.91
C ALA A 37 5.65 -13.89 -5.63
N VAL A 38 6.85 -13.32 -5.76
CA VAL A 38 8.03 -13.98 -6.35
C VAL A 38 8.83 -14.71 -5.26
N THR A 39 8.75 -14.25 -4.04
CA THR A 39 9.21 -14.93 -2.82
C THR A 39 8.04 -15.04 -1.84
N ASP A 40 8.16 -15.85 -0.81
CA ASP A 40 7.25 -15.76 0.33
C ASP A 40 7.31 -14.35 0.91
N MET A 41 6.16 -13.77 1.23
CA MET A 41 6.06 -12.44 1.81
C MET A 41 4.88 -12.35 2.76
N VAL A 42 4.91 -11.43 3.71
CA VAL A 42 3.75 -11.09 4.54
C VAL A 42 3.22 -9.74 4.10
N LEU A 43 1.91 -9.67 3.81
CA LEU A 43 1.22 -8.42 3.56
C LEU A 43 0.42 -8.04 4.80
N LEU A 44 0.67 -6.83 5.31
CA LEU A 44 -0.08 -6.21 6.39
C LEU A 44 -1.19 -5.36 5.77
N ILE A 45 -2.44 -5.64 6.10
CA ILE A 45 -3.60 -4.97 5.50
C ILE A 45 -4.55 -4.40 6.53
N GLY A 46 -5.27 -3.37 6.12
CA GLY A 46 -6.37 -2.76 6.85
C GLY A 46 -7.57 -2.52 5.94
N LYS A 47 -8.66 -2.08 6.50
CA LYS A 47 -9.90 -1.75 5.77
C LYS A 47 -10.07 -0.24 5.69
N GLN A 48 -10.30 0.30 4.50
CA GLN A 48 -10.49 1.75 4.30
C GLN A 48 -11.63 2.31 5.18
N GLN A 49 -12.69 1.53 5.39
CA GLN A 49 -13.82 1.94 6.21
C GLN A 49 -13.50 2.04 7.71
N ASP A 50 -12.35 1.57 8.15
CA ASP A 50 -11.86 1.70 9.52
C ASP A 50 -10.97 2.94 9.75
N ILE A 51 -10.76 3.76 8.71
CA ILE A 51 -10.14 5.08 8.85
C ILE A 51 -11.08 5.95 9.68
N GLU A 52 -10.54 6.56 10.74
CA GLU A 52 -11.29 7.41 11.63
C GLU A 52 -11.59 8.79 10.99
N ALA A 53 -12.54 9.52 11.55
CA ALA A 53 -12.98 10.82 11.01
C ALA A 53 -11.86 11.90 10.99
N ASP A 54 -10.81 11.73 11.80
CA ASP A 54 -9.62 12.59 11.82
C ASP A 54 -8.50 12.10 10.89
N TRP A 55 -8.80 11.15 10.00
CA TRP A 55 -7.88 10.54 9.05
C TRP A 55 -6.73 9.78 9.71
N THR A 56 -6.98 9.21 10.88
CA THR A 56 -6.08 8.29 11.56
C THR A 56 -6.55 6.86 11.43
N TYR A 57 -5.67 5.91 11.75
CA TYR A 57 -5.95 4.48 11.70
C TYR A 57 -5.30 3.78 12.90
N ASP A 58 -6.07 2.98 13.64
CA ASP A 58 -5.57 2.19 14.75
C ASP A 58 -4.90 0.92 14.23
N THR A 59 -3.59 0.79 14.48
CA THR A 59 -2.79 -0.34 14.01
C THR A 59 -3.21 -1.69 14.59
N SER A 60 -3.95 -1.71 15.69
CA SER A 60 -4.52 -2.94 16.25
C SER A 60 -5.55 -3.61 15.34
N LYS A 61 -6.11 -2.86 14.36
CA LYS A 61 -7.05 -3.37 13.36
C LYS A 61 -6.35 -3.99 12.13
N VAL A 62 -5.01 -3.92 12.07
CA VAL A 62 -4.23 -4.48 10.95
C VAL A 62 -4.15 -6.00 11.07
N GLU A 63 -4.37 -6.67 9.96
CA GLU A 63 -4.25 -8.11 9.83
C GLU A 63 -3.03 -8.47 8.96
N ALA A 64 -2.32 -9.54 9.33
CA ALA A 64 -1.14 -10.03 8.63
C ALA A 64 -1.46 -11.30 7.85
N PHE A 65 -1.11 -11.35 6.58
CA PHE A 65 -1.33 -12.51 5.71
C PHE A 65 -0.02 -12.99 5.09
N LEU A 66 0.32 -14.24 5.33
CA LEU A 66 1.39 -14.92 4.59
C LEU A 66 0.93 -15.20 3.16
N ILE A 67 1.68 -14.68 2.19
CA ILE A 67 1.47 -14.88 0.76
C ILE A 67 2.61 -15.75 0.23
N PRO A 68 2.38 -17.05 0.00
CA PRO A 68 3.40 -17.95 -0.51
C PRO A 68 3.87 -17.57 -1.92
N ARG A 69 5.11 -17.85 -2.23
CA ARG A 69 5.68 -17.73 -3.58
C ARG A 69 4.76 -18.33 -4.64
N GLY A 70 4.57 -17.60 -5.74
CA GLY A 70 3.73 -18.01 -6.86
C GLY A 70 2.25 -17.67 -6.70
N THR A 71 1.83 -17.17 -5.52
CA THR A 71 0.45 -16.74 -5.30
C THR A 71 0.19 -15.42 -6.01
N VAL A 72 -0.97 -15.34 -6.65
CA VAL A 72 -1.52 -14.11 -7.25
C VAL A 72 -2.70 -13.67 -6.40
N ILE A 73 -2.67 -12.42 -5.95
CA ILE A 73 -3.75 -11.82 -5.18
C ILE A 73 -4.23 -10.53 -5.84
N GLU A 74 -5.50 -10.22 -5.67
CA GLU A 74 -6.07 -8.91 -5.94
C GLU A 74 -6.24 -8.16 -4.61
N VAL A 75 -5.58 -7.03 -4.49
CA VAL A 75 -5.74 -6.10 -3.38
C VAL A 75 -6.77 -5.06 -3.81
N TYR A 76 -7.96 -5.11 -3.22
CA TYR A 76 -9.06 -4.24 -3.61
C TYR A 76 -8.77 -2.77 -3.28
N ALA A 77 -9.39 -1.85 -4.04
CA ALA A 77 -9.27 -0.40 -3.83
C ALA A 77 -9.55 0.03 -2.38
N THR A 78 -10.41 -0.71 -1.67
CA THR A 78 -10.78 -0.44 -0.26
C THR A 78 -9.89 -1.16 0.76
N THR A 79 -8.82 -1.83 0.32
CA THR A 79 -7.88 -2.51 1.19
C THR A 79 -6.63 -1.66 1.38
N LEU A 80 -6.42 -1.22 2.61
CA LEU A 80 -5.19 -0.53 2.98
C LEU A 80 -4.04 -1.54 3.01
N HIS A 81 -2.89 -1.16 2.46
CA HIS A 81 -1.69 -2.00 2.42
C HIS A 81 -0.46 -1.10 2.28
N TYR A 82 0.72 -1.68 2.33
CA TYR A 82 1.99 -1.01 2.03
C TYR A 82 3.01 -2.04 1.55
N ALA A 83 4.30 -1.66 1.52
CA ALA A 83 5.37 -2.56 1.13
C ALA A 83 5.32 -3.88 1.93
N PRO A 84 5.36 -5.05 1.28
CA PRO A 84 5.36 -6.34 1.96
C PRO A 84 6.50 -6.48 2.95
N CYS A 85 6.31 -7.33 3.96
CA CYS A 85 7.39 -7.79 4.83
C CYS A 85 8.03 -9.06 4.25
N HIS A 86 9.38 -9.14 4.33
CA HIS A 86 10.08 -10.34 3.93
C HIS A 86 9.99 -11.43 4.99
N VAL A 87 9.97 -12.68 4.55
CA VAL A 87 9.98 -13.87 5.40
C VAL A 87 11.40 -14.38 5.57
N GLU A 88 12.16 -14.41 4.46
CA GLU A 88 13.55 -14.88 4.42
C GLU A 88 14.55 -13.72 4.32
N ASP A 89 15.79 -13.91 4.75
CA ASP A 89 16.85 -12.90 4.76
C ASP A 89 17.18 -12.33 3.36
N GLY A 90 16.80 -13.03 2.30
CA GLY A 90 16.94 -12.58 0.91
C GLY A 90 16.02 -11.43 0.50
N GLY A 91 15.15 -10.97 1.38
CA GLY A 91 14.17 -9.92 1.12
C GLY A 91 12.91 -10.42 0.40
N PHE A 92 11.91 -9.55 0.31
CA PHE A 92 10.70 -9.84 -0.47
C PHE A 92 10.87 -9.39 -1.93
N ARG A 93 10.14 -10.06 -2.82
CA ARG A 93 10.04 -9.74 -4.24
C ARG A 93 8.61 -9.94 -4.71
N CYS A 94 8.03 -8.89 -5.28
CA CYS A 94 6.65 -8.88 -5.72
C CYS A 94 6.52 -8.18 -7.08
N VAL A 95 5.81 -8.79 -8.02
CA VAL A 95 5.36 -8.09 -9.23
C VAL A 95 4.04 -7.42 -8.89
N VAL A 96 3.92 -6.12 -9.20
CA VAL A 96 2.73 -5.33 -8.92
C VAL A 96 2.18 -4.79 -10.23
N ILE A 97 0.87 -4.97 -10.46
CA ILE A 97 0.17 -4.49 -11.65
C ILE A 97 -0.89 -3.48 -11.18
N LEU A 98 -0.83 -2.29 -11.74
CA LEU A 98 -1.61 -1.11 -11.34
C LEU A 98 -2.08 -0.36 -12.60
N PRO A 99 -3.09 0.50 -12.50
CA PRO A 99 -3.34 1.51 -13.53
C PRO A 99 -2.09 2.34 -13.79
N LYS A 100 -1.88 2.66 -15.06
CA LYS A 100 -0.70 3.42 -15.52
C LYS A 100 -0.53 4.70 -14.71
N ASP A 101 0.73 5.05 -14.44
CA ASP A 101 1.18 6.24 -13.69
C ASP A 101 0.87 6.22 -12.17
N THR A 102 0.22 5.19 -11.61
CA THR A 102 0.08 5.03 -10.16
C THR A 102 1.45 5.02 -9.49
N ASN A 103 1.58 5.70 -8.34
CA ASN A 103 2.83 5.85 -7.56
C ASN A 103 3.91 6.72 -8.22
N THR A 104 3.62 7.44 -9.31
CA THR A 104 4.55 8.40 -9.88
C THR A 104 4.40 9.79 -9.25
N ASP A 105 5.35 10.69 -9.53
CA ASP A 105 5.30 12.06 -9.07
C ASP A 105 4.01 12.76 -9.52
N MET A 106 3.47 13.60 -8.66
CA MET A 106 2.25 14.34 -8.90
C MET A 106 2.50 15.84 -8.86
N GLU A 107 1.66 16.58 -9.59
CA GLU A 107 1.60 18.03 -9.45
C GLU A 107 1.01 18.40 -8.07
N PRO A 108 1.44 19.53 -7.48
CA PRO A 108 0.85 20.00 -6.24
C PRO A 108 -0.66 20.19 -6.36
N VAL A 109 -1.40 19.69 -5.37
CA VAL A 109 -2.87 19.86 -5.31
C VAL A 109 -3.24 20.84 -4.21
N THR A 110 -4.33 21.57 -4.43
CA THR A 110 -4.96 22.38 -3.38
C THR A 110 -5.83 21.43 -2.54
N VAL A 111 -5.64 21.45 -1.23
CA VAL A 111 -6.47 20.70 -0.29
C VAL A 111 -7.88 21.31 -0.30
N ILE A 112 -8.85 20.56 -0.80
CA ILE A 112 -10.28 20.93 -0.83
C ILE A 112 -11.03 20.06 0.17
N ASP A 113 -10.80 18.75 0.13
CA ASP A 113 -11.32 17.79 1.09
C ASP A 113 -10.21 17.41 2.09
N PRO A 114 -10.54 17.14 3.37
CA PRO A 114 -9.54 16.68 4.33
C PRO A 114 -8.77 15.41 3.91
N GLU A 115 -9.37 14.53 3.10
CA GLU A 115 -8.72 13.35 2.53
C GLU A 115 -7.54 13.73 1.61
N ASP A 116 -7.57 14.90 0.98
CA ASP A 116 -6.50 15.34 0.06
C ASP A 116 -5.14 15.47 0.77
N ARG A 117 -5.14 15.59 2.10
CA ARG A 117 -3.90 15.61 2.90
C ARG A 117 -3.15 14.27 2.87
N LEU A 118 -3.84 13.18 2.58
CA LEU A 118 -3.26 11.85 2.48
C LEU A 118 -2.66 11.60 1.10
N LEU A 119 -3.02 12.43 0.10
CA LEU A 119 -2.57 12.24 -1.28
C LEU A 119 -1.06 12.48 -1.38
N PHE A 120 -0.32 11.40 -1.52
CA PHE A 120 1.14 11.37 -1.44
C PHE A 120 1.82 11.26 -2.81
N ALA A 121 1.19 10.54 -3.74
CA ALA A 121 1.63 10.38 -5.12
C ALA A 121 0.41 10.19 -6.02
N LYS A 122 0.57 10.14 -7.33
CA LYS A 122 -0.55 9.88 -8.25
C LYS A 122 -1.29 8.61 -7.84
N ASN A 123 -2.63 8.73 -7.63
CA ASN A 123 -3.50 7.63 -7.26
C ASN A 123 -3.08 6.90 -5.97
N LYS A 124 -2.40 7.59 -5.06
CA LYS A 124 -1.86 7.02 -3.81
C LYS A 124 -2.15 7.92 -2.62
N TRP A 125 -3.01 7.47 -1.73
CA TRP A 125 -3.28 8.05 -0.41
C TRP A 125 -2.52 7.24 0.64
N LEU A 126 -1.78 7.93 1.51
CA LEU A 126 -0.86 7.32 2.47
C LEU A 126 -1.14 7.81 3.89
N ILE A 127 -1.20 6.88 4.83
CA ILE A 127 -1.23 7.14 6.27
C ILE A 127 0.03 6.53 6.86
N GLY A 128 0.95 7.36 7.34
CA GLY A 128 2.25 6.93 7.86
C GLY A 128 2.26 6.70 9.36
N HIS A 129 3.18 5.85 9.81
CA HIS A 129 3.57 5.73 11.21
C HIS A 129 4.71 6.68 11.53
N ALA A 130 4.72 7.27 12.75
CA ALA A 130 5.77 8.21 13.17
C ALA A 130 7.18 7.61 13.12
N GLU A 131 7.30 6.30 13.31
CA GLU A 131 8.57 5.56 13.23
C GLU A 131 8.82 4.94 11.84
N GLY A 132 7.99 5.26 10.84
CA GLY A 132 8.03 4.63 9.51
C GLY A 132 9.18 5.10 8.62
N GLY A 133 9.92 6.16 9.03
CA GLY A 133 11.02 6.71 8.24
C GLY A 133 10.56 7.33 6.90
N LEU A 134 9.34 7.84 6.87
CA LEU A 134 8.72 8.41 5.67
C LEU A 134 9.18 9.84 5.40
N PRO A 135 9.05 10.35 4.15
CA PRO A 135 9.29 11.75 3.85
C PRO A 135 8.41 12.70 4.65
N GLU A 136 8.89 13.93 4.88
CA GLU A 136 8.22 14.95 5.71
C GLU A 136 6.79 15.31 5.25
N ASN A 137 6.51 15.15 3.97
CA ASN A 137 5.18 15.41 3.39
C ASN A 137 4.18 14.27 3.59
N ALA A 138 4.56 13.15 4.20
CA ALA A 138 3.64 12.07 4.51
C ALA A 138 2.73 12.44 5.68
N TRP A 139 1.43 12.15 5.54
CA TRP A 139 0.48 12.29 6.66
C TRP A 139 0.76 11.25 7.73
N ILE A 140 1.11 11.67 8.94
CA ILE A 140 1.35 10.77 10.07
C ILE A 140 0.05 10.59 10.84
N GLY A 141 -0.57 9.43 10.64
CA GLY A 141 -1.90 9.12 11.17
C GLY A 141 -2.07 7.70 11.72
N LEU A 142 -1.07 6.81 11.59
CA LEU A 142 -1.13 5.50 12.24
C LEU A 142 -0.92 5.65 13.74
N LYS A 143 -1.87 5.14 14.53
CA LYS A 143 -1.87 5.16 15.99
C LYS A 143 -1.69 3.73 16.52
N GLY A 144 -0.80 3.55 17.46
CA GLY A 144 -0.49 2.25 18.07
C GLY A 144 0.92 1.78 17.75
N GLU A 145 1.13 0.49 17.70
CA GLU A 145 2.45 -0.12 17.46
C GLU A 145 2.80 -0.08 15.95
N ASN A 146 4.05 0.22 15.63
CA ASN A 146 4.60 -0.06 14.30
C ASN A 146 4.88 -1.56 14.18
N ILE A 147 3.83 -2.33 13.85
CA ILE A 147 3.82 -3.80 13.86
C ILE A 147 5.06 -4.35 13.17
N THR A 148 5.73 -5.28 13.81
CA THR A 148 6.93 -5.96 13.30
C THR A 148 6.64 -7.44 13.12
N ILE A 149 7.04 -8.00 11.96
CA ILE A 149 6.93 -9.41 11.62
C ILE A 149 8.27 -10.12 11.82
#